data_709636fec20a1f421f5214d4134b711e
#
_entry.id   709636fec20a1f421f5214d4134b711e
#
_cell.length_a   1.000
_cell.length_b   1.000
_cell.length_c   1.000
_cell.angle_alpha   90.00
_cell.angle_beta   90.00
_cell.angle_gamma   90.00
#
_symmetry.space_group_name_H-M   'P 1'
#
loop_
_entity.id
_entity.type
_entity.pdbx_description
1 polymer ?
#
loop_
_entity_poly.entity_id
_entity_poly.type
_entity_poly.pdbx_seq_one_letter_code
_entity_poly.pdbx_strand_id
1 'polypeptide(L)'
;MDNLFKEIEKLTLELVNIPSINGTQGEREISHKIIKYIEDIEYFKRHKEYVFKVPLKEDPYGRVNVFALLRGEKSSSNKTIILHGHVDTVGVEDFGSLSEYAFHSEKLEKKLKELDLPEEIKNDLNTDGWIFGRGAADMKSGVAVHMAVLKKLSEDYKNFNGNILFMANPVEENQHTGIIEALDTLTYLKEKYNLEYTLAINNDYICPLYPGDNTKYIYTGVVGKVLPCFYIVGKETHVGQCFEGLNPNLIASEIIKNIDLNTDLCDEYKGEYTLPPTVLKYRDLKINYNVQTPFASFIYFNYFIHNASISEITDTLKNISKQSFNNVIDHVNKSYKKFCDLTNQKYKAIDYKANVITYADLYEKVKNKCGDKLDGIIQNLAEDLSKKNMDIREICLAVVEKFWEMNGEKIPSIVLFFAPPYCPHNTLKSEEKAENNIIEKLTECIKKIEKESNEKFKMLQFFPSLSDSSYLKIDDSVSSLQCLINNLPGWKQLYSIPVDKIKNLNIPAINYGCYGKDAHKWTERVYKPYSFDILPKLILSTVDKFLND
;
A
#
# COMPACT_ATOMS: atom_id res chain seq x y z
N MET A 1 -12.92 8.04 31.51
CA MET A 1 -13.22 7.55 30.12
C MET A 1 -13.93 8.61 29.30
N ASP A 2 -15.00 9.27 29.79
CA ASP A 2 -15.69 10.34 29.01
C ASP A 2 -14.78 11.47 28.53
N ASN A 3 -13.72 11.79 29.27
CA ASN A 3 -12.78 12.82 28.86
C ASN A 3 -11.88 12.37 27.69
N LEU A 4 -11.46 11.09 27.66
CA LEU A 4 -10.64 10.52 26.59
C LEU A 4 -11.44 10.43 25.29
N PHE A 5 -12.69 9.96 25.35
CA PHE A 5 -13.59 9.91 24.21
C PHE A 5 -13.76 11.29 23.55
N LYS A 6 -14.09 12.30 24.35
CA LYS A 6 -14.28 13.68 23.85
C LYS A 6 -12.99 14.28 23.29
N GLU A 7 -11.86 13.94 23.87
CA GLU A 7 -10.55 14.39 23.37
C GLU A 7 -10.24 13.78 22.00
N ILE A 8 -10.47 12.46 21.85
CA ILE A 8 -10.27 11.76 20.56
C ILE A 8 -11.22 12.31 19.49
N GLU A 9 -12.51 12.50 19.82
CA GLU A 9 -13.49 13.08 18.90
C GLU A 9 -13.05 14.47 18.43
N LYS A 10 -12.65 15.34 19.35
CA LYS A 10 -12.15 16.67 19.04
C LYS A 10 -10.91 16.62 18.15
N LEU A 11 -9.92 15.79 18.49
CA LEU A 11 -8.70 15.64 17.70
C LEU A 11 -9.01 15.11 16.30
N THR A 12 -9.90 14.11 16.19
CA THR A 12 -10.32 13.57 14.89
C THR A 12 -10.89 14.67 14.00
N LEU A 13 -11.84 15.47 14.51
CA LEU A 13 -12.43 16.59 13.78
C LEU A 13 -11.38 17.64 13.38
N GLU A 14 -10.46 17.97 14.30
CA GLU A 14 -9.38 18.93 14.02
C GLU A 14 -8.42 18.41 12.93
N LEU A 15 -8.08 17.12 12.91
CA LEU A 15 -7.21 16.53 11.89
C LEU A 15 -7.95 16.34 10.56
N VAL A 16 -9.22 15.92 10.58
CA VAL A 16 -10.04 15.80 9.36
C VAL A 16 -10.16 17.17 8.65
N ASN A 17 -10.30 18.25 9.40
CA ASN A 17 -10.40 19.60 8.83
C ASN A 17 -9.14 20.09 8.11
N ILE A 18 -8.03 19.37 8.15
CA ILE A 18 -6.81 19.68 7.41
C ILE A 18 -6.78 18.81 6.13
N PRO A 19 -6.85 19.39 4.93
CA PRO A 19 -6.85 18.63 3.69
C PRO A 19 -5.44 18.13 3.35
N SER A 20 -5.00 17.08 4.04
CA SER A 20 -3.68 16.46 3.88
C SER A 20 -3.64 15.47 2.71
N ILE A 21 -4.14 15.91 1.54
CA ILE A 21 -4.10 15.09 0.33
C ILE A 21 -2.64 14.83 -0.05
N ASN A 22 -2.34 13.57 -0.37
CA ASN A 22 -0.99 13.15 -0.76
C ASN A 22 -0.41 14.03 -1.89
N GLY A 23 0.84 14.46 -1.73
CA GLY A 23 1.50 15.36 -2.67
C GLY A 23 1.04 16.81 -2.60
N THR A 24 0.51 17.24 -1.45
CA THR A 24 0.13 18.65 -1.20
C THR A 24 0.77 19.22 0.07
N GLN A 25 0.65 20.55 0.25
CA GLN A 25 1.09 21.23 1.48
C GLN A 25 0.31 20.79 2.72
N GLY A 26 -0.89 20.23 2.55
CA GLY A 26 -1.72 19.76 3.65
C GLY A 26 -1.06 18.67 4.50
N GLU A 27 -0.21 17.83 3.91
CA GLU A 27 0.57 16.82 4.67
C GLU A 27 1.56 17.47 5.65
N ARG A 28 2.15 18.60 5.28
CA ARG A 28 3.01 19.40 6.18
C ARG A 28 2.19 20.08 7.27
N GLU A 29 1.04 20.63 6.92
CA GLU A 29 0.15 21.33 7.88
C GLU A 29 -0.36 20.39 8.97
N ILE A 30 -0.79 19.18 8.62
CA ILE A 30 -1.26 18.19 9.60
C ILE A 30 -0.13 17.75 10.52
N SER A 31 1.09 17.54 9.99
CA SER A 31 2.27 17.21 10.80
C SER A 31 2.58 18.31 11.81
N HIS A 32 2.49 19.59 11.41
CA HIS A 32 2.67 20.73 12.32
C HIS A 32 1.59 20.79 13.42
N LYS A 33 0.34 20.45 13.08
CA LYS A 33 -0.75 20.37 14.07
C LYS A 33 -0.49 19.28 15.11
N ILE A 34 -0.05 18.11 14.68
CA ILE A 34 0.31 16.99 15.56
C ILE A 34 1.48 17.37 16.47
N ILE A 35 2.54 17.95 15.91
CA ILE A 35 3.70 18.43 16.68
C ILE A 35 3.26 19.40 17.77
N LYS A 36 2.45 20.40 17.42
CA LYS A 36 1.97 21.40 18.38
C LYS A 36 1.19 20.76 19.53
N TYR A 37 0.30 19.81 19.21
CA TYR A 37 -0.43 19.09 20.25
C TYR A 37 0.51 18.32 21.18
N ILE A 38 1.51 17.61 20.64
CA ILE A 38 2.48 16.84 21.44
C ILE A 38 3.32 17.76 22.32
N GLU A 39 3.81 18.89 21.77
CA GLU A 39 4.60 19.88 22.51
C GLU A 39 3.81 20.55 23.64
N ASP A 40 2.47 20.57 23.55
CA ASP A 40 1.58 21.10 24.59
C ASP A 40 1.31 20.10 25.74
N ILE A 41 1.68 18.84 25.61
CA ILE A 41 1.59 17.84 26.68
C ILE A 41 2.64 18.13 27.75
N GLU A 42 2.25 18.13 29.06
CA GLU A 42 3.11 18.53 30.17
C GLU A 42 4.43 17.74 30.26
N TYR A 43 4.42 16.47 29.88
CA TYR A 43 5.63 15.65 29.80
C TYR A 43 6.60 16.22 28.75
N PHE A 44 6.13 16.49 27.55
CA PHE A 44 6.98 16.96 26.44
C PHE A 44 7.36 18.44 26.56
N LYS A 45 6.61 19.26 27.32
CA LYS A 45 7.07 20.60 27.71
C LYS A 45 8.36 20.56 28.52
N ARG A 46 8.51 19.52 29.36
CA ARG A 46 9.69 19.30 30.21
C ARG A 46 10.79 18.53 29.50
N HIS A 47 10.45 17.73 28.51
CA HIS A 47 11.33 16.82 27.78
C HIS A 47 11.26 17.08 26.27
N LYS A 48 11.61 18.31 25.87
CA LYS A 48 11.56 18.75 24.46
C LYS A 48 12.48 17.93 23.56
N GLU A 49 13.55 17.38 24.11
CA GLU A 49 14.52 16.50 23.45
C GLU A 49 13.94 15.17 22.98
N TYR A 50 12.72 14.83 23.41
CA TYR A 50 12.00 13.61 23.01
C TYR A 50 10.95 13.84 21.93
N VAL A 51 10.86 15.05 21.38
CA VAL A 51 10.03 15.34 20.20
C VAL A 51 10.93 15.57 18.98
N PHE A 52 10.76 14.75 17.95
CA PHE A 52 11.60 14.78 16.76
C PHE A 52 10.77 15.12 15.53
N LYS A 53 11.27 16.08 14.76
CA LYS A 53 10.71 16.55 13.48
C LYS A 53 11.74 16.18 12.41
N VAL A 54 11.47 15.14 11.64
CA VAL A 54 12.43 14.60 10.68
C VAL A 54 11.92 14.89 9.26
N PRO A 55 12.48 15.91 8.58
CA PRO A 55 12.12 16.21 7.21
C PRO A 55 12.41 15.05 6.27
N LEU A 56 11.54 14.80 5.30
CA LEU A 56 11.82 13.87 4.21
C LEU A 56 12.90 14.46 3.29
N LYS A 57 13.76 13.59 2.77
CA LYS A 57 14.87 13.96 1.90
C LYS A 57 14.36 14.45 0.55
N GLU A 58 14.91 15.57 0.09
CA GLU A 58 14.60 16.14 -1.24
C GLU A 58 13.10 16.32 -1.52
N ASP A 59 12.29 16.47 -0.46
CA ASP A 59 10.85 16.57 -0.58
C ASP A 59 10.38 17.98 -0.96
N PRO A 60 9.69 18.16 -2.10
CA PRO A 60 9.29 19.51 -2.57
C PRO A 60 8.20 20.16 -1.72
N TYR A 61 7.49 19.38 -0.90
CA TYR A 61 6.40 19.88 -0.04
C TYR A 61 6.87 20.18 1.39
N GLY A 62 8.09 19.79 1.75
CA GLY A 62 8.65 19.97 3.09
C GLY A 62 7.92 19.14 4.15
N ARG A 63 7.49 17.94 3.79
CA ARG A 63 6.83 16.97 4.67
C ARG A 63 7.79 16.45 5.73
N VAL A 64 7.26 16.06 6.87
CA VAL A 64 8.08 15.58 7.99
C VAL A 64 7.47 14.36 8.64
N ASN A 65 8.32 13.41 9.03
CA ASN A 65 7.98 12.38 10.00
C ASN A 65 7.99 12.98 11.40
N VAL A 66 6.97 12.68 12.20
CA VAL A 66 6.84 13.15 13.57
C VAL A 66 7.08 11.99 14.52
N PHE A 67 7.99 12.16 15.48
CA PHE A 67 8.20 11.18 16.53
C PHE A 67 8.10 11.84 17.91
N ALA A 68 7.57 11.09 18.88
CA ALA A 68 7.58 11.49 20.29
C ALA A 68 7.87 10.28 21.19
N LEU A 69 8.92 10.37 21.99
CA LEU A 69 9.37 9.30 22.88
C LEU A 69 8.94 9.59 24.33
N LEU A 70 7.95 8.85 24.81
CA LEU A 70 7.59 8.82 26.23
C LEU A 70 8.42 7.75 26.93
N ARG A 71 9.18 8.14 27.94
CA ARG A 71 9.97 7.23 28.79
C ARG A 71 9.33 7.08 30.16
N GLY A 72 9.04 5.84 30.52
CA GLY A 72 8.60 5.51 31.87
C GLY A 72 9.77 5.53 32.88
N GLU A 73 9.50 5.91 34.13
CA GLU A 73 10.51 6.02 35.17
C GLU A 73 10.39 4.95 36.27
N LYS A 74 9.39 4.06 36.19
CA LYS A 74 9.17 3.01 37.21
C LYS A 74 10.30 1.98 37.27
N SER A 75 10.93 1.71 36.14
CA SER A 75 12.06 0.77 36.03
C SER A 75 13.04 1.19 34.95
N SER A 76 14.17 0.52 34.83
CA SER A 76 15.15 0.70 33.75
C SER A 76 14.83 -0.11 32.49
N SER A 77 13.57 -0.49 32.31
CA SER A 77 13.15 -1.28 31.13
C SER A 77 13.34 -0.48 29.84
N ASN A 78 13.94 -1.12 28.84
CA ASN A 78 14.12 -0.58 27.49
C ASN A 78 13.05 -1.06 26.48
N LYS A 79 12.12 -1.92 26.93
CA LYS A 79 10.97 -2.36 26.11
C LYS A 79 10.20 -1.14 25.61
N THR A 80 9.90 -1.14 24.33
CA THR A 80 9.28 0.01 23.66
C THR A 80 8.17 -0.46 22.74
N ILE A 81 6.98 0.12 22.88
CA ILE A 81 5.88 -0.05 21.94
C ILE A 81 5.84 1.16 21.02
N ILE A 82 5.72 0.91 19.71
CA ILE A 82 5.53 1.95 18.70
C ILE A 82 4.02 2.10 18.47
N LEU A 83 3.51 3.33 18.55
CA LEU A 83 2.16 3.71 18.13
C LEU A 83 2.32 4.50 16.83
N HIS A 84 1.92 3.94 15.68
CA HIS A 84 2.15 4.60 14.41
C HIS A 84 0.89 4.69 13.54
N GLY A 85 0.93 5.60 12.57
CA GLY A 85 -0.09 5.77 11.56
C GLY A 85 0.31 6.82 10.53
N HIS A 86 -0.38 6.83 9.39
CA HIS A 86 -0.16 7.84 8.36
C HIS A 86 -1.09 9.05 8.53
N VAL A 87 -0.70 10.17 7.91
CA VAL A 87 -1.41 11.44 8.06
C VAL A 87 -1.96 11.98 6.75
N ASP A 88 -1.53 11.43 5.62
CA ASP A 88 -2.03 11.78 4.30
C ASP A 88 -3.34 11.06 3.97
N THR A 89 -3.99 11.51 2.92
CA THR A 89 -5.22 10.93 2.37
C THR A 89 -5.14 10.92 0.85
N VAL A 90 -5.96 10.08 0.21
CA VAL A 90 -6.25 10.20 -1.22
C VAL A 90 -6.99 11.50 -1.54
N GLY A 91 -7.15 11.82 -2.83
CA GLY A 91 -7.90 12.98 -3.32
C GLY A 91 -9.39 12.95 -2.98
N VAL A 92 -10.11 13.94 -3.48
CA VAL A 92 -11.55 14.13 -3.22
C VAL A 92 -12.36 14.20 -4.52
N GLU A 93 -11.81 13.71 -5.61
CA GLU A 93 -12.46 13.71 -6.93
C GLU A 93 -13.77 12.90 -6.92
N ASP A 94 -13.83 11.85 -6.11
CA ASP A 94 -15.01 11.02 -5.90
C ASP A 94 -16.17 11.75 -5.20
N PHE A 95 -15.90 12.86 -4.50
CA PHE A 95 -16.94 13.70 -3.89
C PHE A 95 -17.70 14.55 -4.92
N GLY A 96 -17.16 14.76 -6.12
CA GLY A 96 -17.81 15.57 -7.17
C GLY A 96 -18.19 16.97 -6.67
N SER A 97 -19.48 17.31 -6.69
CA SER A 97 -19.99 18.61 -6.21
C SER A 97 -19.86 18.82 -4.69
N LEU A 98 -19.55 17.79 -3.92
CA LEU A 98 -19.34 17.86 -2.48
C LEU A 98 -17.87 18.04 -2.09
N SER A 99 -16.94 18.13 -3.04
CA SER A 99 -15.49 18.19 -2.78
C SER A 99 -15.08 19.28 -1.81
N GLU A 100 -15.73 20.44 -1.82
CA GLU A 100 -15.47 21.56 -0.89
C GLU A 100 -15.83 21.24 0.58
N TYR A 101 -16.66 20.21 0.81
CA TYR A 101 -17.08 19.77 2.15
C TYR A 101 -16.33 18.53 2.64
N ALA A 102 -15.56 17.86 1.79
CA ALA A 102 -14.93 16.58 2.07
C ALA A 102 -14.13 16.52 3.39
N PHE A 103 -13.52 17.65 3.78
CA PHE A 103 -12.75 17.82 5.01
C PHE A 103 -13.51 18.61 6.10
N HIS A 104 -14.82 18.82 5.95
CA HIS A 104 -15.66 19.56 6.90
C HIS A 104 -16.85 18.72 7.34
N SER A 105 -16.64 17.79 8.28
CA SER A 105 -17.60 16.77 8.69
C SER A 105 -19.03 17.30 8.92
N GLU A 106 -19.20 18.34 9.73
CA GLU A 106 -20.53 18.91 10.02
C GLU A 106 -21.24 19.47 8.78
N LYS A 107 -20.48 20.09 7.86
CA LYS A 107 -21.05 20.63 6.61
C LYS A 107 -21.36 19.49 5.64
N LEU A 108 -20.46 18.52 5.55
CA LEU A 108 -20.64 17.35 4.71
C LEU A 108 -21.89 16.56 5.12
N GLU A 109 -22.07 16.27 6.41
CA GLU A 109 -23.23 15.56 6.92
C GLU A 109 -24.54 16.29 6.61
N LYS A 110 -24.56 17.63 6.70
CA LYS A 110 -25.73 18.43 6.31
C LYS A 110 -26.05 18.27 4.83
N LYS A 111 -25.02 18.26 3.96
CA LYS A 111 -25.18 18.10 2.52
C LYS A 111 -25.58 16.67 2.14
N LEU A 112 -25.02 15.68 2.81
CA LEU A 112 -25.39 14.27 2.60
C LEU A 112 -26.88 14.03 2.92
N LYS A 113 -27.43 14.67 3.95
CA LYS A 113 -28.87 14.57 4.30
C LYS A 113 -29.81 15.16 3.26
N GLU A 114 -29.31 16.01 2.36
CA GLU A 114 -30.10 16.57 1.24
C GLU A 114 -30.18 15.62 0.03
N LEU A 115 -29.41 14.53 0.03
CA LEU A 115 -29.29 13.60 -1.09
C LEU A 115 -30.14 12.32 -0.89
N ASP A 116 -30.49 11.68 -2.00
CA ASP A 116 -31.06 10.33 -1.96
C ASP A 116 -29.94 9.30 -1.87
N LEU A 117 -29.70 8.77 -0.68
CA LEU A 117 -28.61 7.87 -0.33
C LEU A 117 -29.12 6.46 -0.09
N PRO A 118 -28.26 5.43 -0.20
CA PRO A 118 -28.56 4.09 0.30
C PRO A 118 -28.98 4.10 1.77
N GLU A 119 -29.91 3.20 2.12
CA GLU A 119 -30.53 3.15 3.46
C GLU A 119 -29.50 2.99 4.59
N GLU A 120 -28.43 2.23 4.37
CA GLU A 120 -27.33 2.08 5.33
C GLU A 120 -26.68 3.41 5.68
N ILE A 121 -26.40 4.26 4.67
CA ILE A 121 -25.77 5.56 4.89
C ILE A 121 -26.74 6.51 5.58
N LYS A 122 -28.04 6.51 5.20
CA LYS A 122 -29.09 7.29 5.87
C LYS A 122 -29.18 6.93 7.36
N ASN A 123 -29.14 5.63 7.67
CA ASN A 123 -29.19 5.15 9.06
C ASN A 123 -27.96 5.63 9.85
N ASP A 124 -26.77 5.52 9.28
CA ASP A 124 -25.53 5.99 9.92
C ASP A 124 -25.55 7.53 10.14
N LEU A 125 -26.04 8.32 9.16
CA LEU A 125 -26.21 9.78 9.25
C LEU A 125 -27.25 10.25 10.30
N ASN A 126 -28.24 9.41 10.61
CA ASN A 126 -29.30 9.74 11.56
C ASN A 126 -28.94 9.39 13.01
N THR A 127 -27.75 8.83 13.23
CA THR A 127 -27.22 8.54 14.58
C THR A 127 -26.05 9.48 14.88
N ASP A 128 -25.85 9.82 16.15
CA ASP A 128 -24.64 10.54 16.60
C ASP A 128 -23.42 9.60 16.77
N GLY A 129 -23.44 8.46 16.09
CA GLY A 129 -22.40 7.43 16.20
C GLY A 129 -21.26 7.57 15.21
N TRP A 130 -21.37 8.44 14.20
CA TRP A 130 -20.43 8.51 13.09
C TRP A 130 -19.85 9.91 12.89
N ILE A 131 -18.64 9.96 12.31
CA ILE A 131 -18.05 11.17 11.73
C ILE A 131 -17.79 10.88 10.26
N PHE A 132 -18.34 11.69 9.38
CA PHE A 132 -18.15 11.63 7.93
C PHE A 132 -17.05 12.59 7.48
N GLY A 133 -16.24 12.16 6.52
CA GLY A 133 -15.21 13.01 5.92
C GLY A 133 -14.05 12.22 5.36
N ARG A 134 -13.33 12.78 4.39
CA ARG A 134 -12.09 12.20 3.88
C ARG A 134 -11.03 12.11 4.97
N GLY A 135 -10.45 10.92 5.16
CA GLY A 135 -9.49 10.62 6.23
C GLY A 135 -10.13 10.40 7.60
N ALA A 136 -11.47 10.41 7.72
CA ALA A 136 -12.14 10.14 8.99
C ALA A 136 -11.92 8.70 9.45
N ALA A 137 -11.99 7.72 8.54
CA ALA A 137 -11.66 6.33 8.81
C ALA A 137 -10.19 6.04 8.53
N ASP A 138 -9.70 6.47 7.39
CA ASP A 138 -8.38 6.19 6.83
C ASP A 138 -7.50 7.45 6.77
N MET A 139 -6.55 7.67 7.77
CA MET A 139 -6.64 7.05 9.11
C MET A 139 -6.43 8.12 10.20
N LYS A 140 -6.91 9.35 9.97
CA LYS A 140 -6.73 10.48 10.93
C LYS A 140 -7.34 10.21 12.30
N SER A 141 -8.45 9.45 12.36
CA SER A 141 -9.01 9.01 13.64
C SER A 141 -8.06 8.08 14.40
N GLY A 142 -7.36 7.19 13.71
CA GLY A 142 -6.34 6.33 14.30
C GLY A 142 -5.19 7.12 14.88
N VAL A 143 -4.70 8.13 14.15
CA VAL A 143 -3.67 9.06 14.66
C VAL A 143 -4.19 9.83 15.89
N ALA A 144 -5.44 10.31 15.88
CA ALA A 144 -6.06 10.99 17.01
C ALA A 144 -6.15 10.10 18.26
N VAL A 145 -6.50 8.81 18.08
CA VAL A 145 -6.50 7.82 19.17
C VAL A 145 -5.10 7.67 19.75
N HIS A 146 -4.08 7.49 18.93
CA HIS A 146 -2.69 7.36 19.40
C HIS A 146 -2.19 8.61 20.11
N MET A 147 -2.52 9.81 19.63
CA MET A 147 -2.17 11.08 20.29
C MET A 147 -2.78 11.19 21.70
N ALA A 148 -4.07 10.86 21.82
CA ALA A 148 -4.77 10.90 23.11
C ALA A 148 -4.29 9.81 24.08
N VAL A 149 -4.00 8.60 23.58
CA VAL A 149 -3.39 7.51 24.37
C VAL A 149 -1.99 7.90 24.86
N LEU A 150 -1.15 8.48 24.00
CA LEU A 150 0.18 8.99 24.38
C LEU A 150 0.08 10.01 25.51
N LYS A 151 -0.83 10.97 25.39
CA LYS A 151 -1.07 11.97 26.45
C LYS A 151 -1.52 11.28 27.72
N LYS A 152 -2.48 10.35 27.66
CA LYS A 152 -2.99 9.62 28.82
C LYS A 152 -1.89 8.85 29.55
N LEU A 153 -1.03 8.14 28.83
CA LEU A 153 0.11 7.43 29.40
C LEU A 153 1.15 8.38 30.01
N SER A 154 1.34 9.55 29.41
CA SER A 154 2.29 10.55 29.89
C SER A 154 1.89 11.18 31.23
N GLU A 155 0.61 11.12 31.63
CA GLU A 155 0.13 11.61 32.93
C GLU A 155 0.67 10.80 34.10
N ASP A 156 0.99 9.53 33.89
CA ASP A 156 1.50 8.60 34.92
C ASP A 156 2.89 8.02 34.59
N TYR A 157 3.72 8.76 33.86
CA TYR A 157 5.02 8.29 33.37
C TYR A 157 5.97 7.80 34.49
N LYS A 158 5.81 8.30 35.73
CA LYS A 158 6.62 7.88 36.88
C LYS A 158 6.31 6.47 37.35
N ASN A 159 5.09 6.01 37.17
CA ASN A 159 4.64 4.66 37.54
C ASN A 159 4.59 3.71 36.32
N PHE A 160 5.04 4.17 35.16
CA PHE A 160 4.98 3.45 33.91
C PHE A 160 6.31 2.76 33.58
N ASN A 161 6.25 1.48 33.18
CA ASN A 161 7.43 0.73 32.77
C ASN A 161 7.68 0.89 31.26
N GLY A 162 8.96 0.86 30.86
CA GLY A 162 9.34 0.88 29.45
C GLY A 162 9.05 2.21 28.77
N ASN A 163 8.81 2.17 27.47
CA ASN A 163 8.72 3.36 26.62
C ASN A 163 7.58 3.23 25.62
N ILE A 164 7.03 4.39 25.21
CA ILE A 164 6.15 4.52 24.05
C ILE A 164 6.83 5.43 23.03
N LEU A 165 6.92 4.98 21.78
CA LEU A 165 7.34 5.80 20.66
C LEU A 165 6.13 6.06 19.74
N PHE A 166 5.61 7.27 19.79
CA PHE A 166 4.63 7.71 18.80
C PHE A 166 5.34 8.06 17.50
N MET A 167 4.74 7.69 16.37
CA MET A 167 5.26 7.97 15.03
C MET A 167 4.09 8.27 14.09
N ALA A 168 4.16 9.41 13.39
CA ALA A 168 3.19 9.80 12.37
C ALA A 168 3.93 10.12 11.06
N ASN A 169 3.53 9.45 9.98
CA ASN A 169 4.21 9.46 8.68
C ASN A 169 3.33 10.04 7.57
N PRO A 170 3.86 10.86 6.66
CA PRO A 170 3.21 11.24 5.40
C PRO A 170 3.49 10.19 4.30
N VAL A 171 2.81 10.30 3.16
CA VAL A 171 3.10 9.56 1.89
C VAL A 171 2.74 8.06 1.94
N GLU A 172 1.85 7.63 2.79
CA GLU A 172 1.38 6.24 2.79
C GLU A 172 0.62 5.93 1.50
N GLU A 173 -0.27 6.82 1.09
CA GLU A 173 -1.20 6.68 -0.04
C GLU A 173 -0.53 6.71 -1.44
N ASN A 174 0.80 6.62 -1.49
CA ASN A 174 1.54 6.62 -2.76
C ASN A 174 2.74 5.68 -2.71
N GLN A 175 3.90 6.14 -2.24
CA GLN A 175 5.18 5.42 -2.32
C GLN A 175 5.74 4.99 -0.97
N HIS A 176 5.03 5.23 0.13
CA HIS A 176 5.44 4.94 1.50
C HIS A 176 6.79 5.57 1.89
N THR A 177 7.17 6.68 1.26
CA THR A 177 8.47 7.34 1.50
C THR A 177 8.60 7.75 2.96
N GLY A 178 7.50 8.16 3.61
CA GLY A 178 7.46 8.51 5.02
C GLY A 178 8.02 7.41 5.92
N ILE A 179 7.41 6.23 5.88
CA ILE A 179 7.85 5.10 6.70
C ILE A 179 9.21 4.56 6.26
N ILE A 180 9.51 4.53 4.96
CA ILE A 180 10.81 4.06 4.45
C ILE A 180 11.95 4.91 5.01
N GLU A 181 11.80 6.23 5.05
CA GLU A 181 12.79 7.13 5.64
C GLU A 181 12.75 7.13 7.17
N ALA A 182 11.61 6.85 7.79
CA ALA A 182 11.47 6.72 9.24
C ALA A 182 12.35 5.59 9.81
N LEU A 183 12.69 4.56 9.01
CA LEU A 183 13.58 3.47 9.44
C LEU A 183 14.97 3.95 9.86
N ASP A 184 15.48 5.04 9.28
CA ASP A 184 16.73 5.68 9.70
C ASP A 184 16.61 6.24 11.11
N THR A 185 15.49 6.91 11.39
CA THR A 185 15.22 7.48 12.71
C THR A 185 14.96 6.38 13.74
N LEU A 186 14.21 5.33 13.38
CA LEU A 186 13.99 4.19 14.28
C LEU A 186 15.32 3.53 14.67
N THR A 187 16.23 3.33 13.71
CA THR A 187 17.57 2.80 13.98
C THR A 187 18.35 3.72 14.93
N TYR A 188 18.38 5.02 14.63
CA TYR A 188 19.06 6.03 15.46
C TYR A 188 18.50 6.08 16.89
N LEU A 189 17.17 6.10 17.06
CA LEU A 189 16.54 6.14 18.38
C LEU A 189 16.79 4.85 19.17
N LYS A 190 16.75 3.70 18.51
CA LYS A 190 17.08 2.40 19.10
C LYS A 190 18.48 2.41 19.71
N GLU A 191 19.47 2.89 18.97
CA GLU A 191 20.85 2.94 19.44
C GLU A 191 21.05 4.02 20.52
N LYS A 192 20.58 5.25 20.28
CA LYS A 192 20.78 6.39 21.17
C LYS A 192 20.17 6.20 22.53
N TYR A 193 18.98 5.64 22.61
CA TYR A 193 18.22 5.48 23.86
C TYR A 193 18.16 4.02 24.35
N ASN A 194 18.90 3.11 23.69
CA ASN A 194 18.93 1.68 23.96
C ASN A 194 17.51 1.07 23.99
N LEU A 195 16.69 1.35 22.95
CA LEU A 195 15.31 0.90 22.89
C LEU A 195 15.22 -0.54 22.35
N GLU A 196 14.30 -1.32 22.91
CA GLU A 196 13.90 -2.63 22.41
C GLU A 196 12.48 -2.54 21.86
N TYR A 197 12.32 -2.51 20.55
CA TYR A 197 11.01 -2.46 19.92
C TYR A 197 10.31 -3.82 20.04
N THR A 198 9.34 -3.92 20.94
CA THR A 198 8.65 -5.17 21.25
C THR A 198 7.41 -5.39 20.42
N LEU A 199 6.75 -4.31 20.00
CA LEU A 199 5.54 -4.31 19.19
C LEU A 199 5.33 -2.94 18.55
N ALA A 200 4.86 -2.92 17.31
CA ALA A 200 4.27 -1.75 16.68
C ALA A 200 2.76 -1.94 16.53
N ILE A 201 1.99 -0.95 16.94
CA ILE A 201 0.54 -0.91 16.81
C ILE A 201 0.21 0.14 15.76
N ASN A 202 -0.27 -0.30 14.61
CA ASN A 202 -0.90 0.55 13.61
C ASN A 202 -2.38 0.72 13.96
N ASN A 203 -2.92 1.89 13.69
CA ASN A 203 -4.35 2.17 13.88
C ASN A 203 -5.09 2.44 12.57
N ASP A 204 -4.58 1.82 11.49
CA ASP A 204 -5.23 1.87 10.19
C ASP A 204 -6.65 1.27 10.27
N TYR A 205 -7.57 1.73 9.44
CA TYR A 205 -8.98 1.40 9.59
C TYR A 205 -9.29 -0.10 9.53
N ILE A 206 -10.38 -0.50 10.16
CA ILE A 206 -11.02 -1.80 9.94
C ILE A 206 -12.44 -1.58 9.46
N CYS A 207 -12.95 -2.49 8.64
CA CYS A 207 -14.29 -2.41 8.08
C CYS A 207 -14.99 -3.76 8.13
N PRO A 208 -16.33 -3.81 7.94
CA PRO A 208 -17.06 -5.05 7.71
C PRO A 208 -16.47 -5.80 6.50
N LEU A 209 -16.24 -7.10 6.61
CA LEU A 209 -15.79 -7.93 5.48
C LEU A 209 -16.95 -8.38 4.57
N TYR A 210 -18.18 -8.32 5.06
CA TYR A 210 -19.41 -8.62 4.31
C TYR A 210 -20.59 -7.82 4.87
N PRO A 211 -21.69 -7.65 4.10
CA PRO A 211 -22.86 -6.91 4.58
C PRO A 211 -23.44 -7.49 5.88
N GLY A 212 -23.62 -6.64 6.89
CA GLY A 212 -24.14 -7.03 8.21
C GLY A 212 -23.09 -7.56 9.20
N ASP A 213 -21.83 -7.56 8.83
CA ASP A 213 -20.73 -7.95 9.71
C ASP A 213 -20.43 -6.83 10.73
N ASN A 214 -20.48 -7.21 12.02
CA ASN A 214 -20.17 -6.31 13.15
C ASN A 214 -18.86 -6.69 13.87
N THR A 215 -18.12 -7.68 13.36
CA THR A 215 -16.87 -8.15 13.95
C THR A 215 -15.80 -7.07 13.88
N LYS A 216 -15.02 -6.94 14.95
CA LYS A 216 -13.84 -6.07 14.98
C LYS A 216 -12.62 -6.92 14.68
N TYR A 217 -12.02 -6.67 13.53
CA TYR A 217 -10.86 -7.42 13.08
C TYR A 217 -9.57 -6.86 13.66
N ILE A 218 -8.69 -7.77 14.04
CA ILE A 218 -7.34 -7.48 14.49
C ILE A 218 -6.41 -8.25 13.59
N TYR A 219 -5.48 -7.54 12.97
CA TYR A 219 -4.57 -8.15 12.01
C TYR A 219 -3.18 -8.28 12.61
N THR A 220 -2.59 -9.48 12.53
CA THR A 220 -1.25 -9.77 13.07
C THR A 220 -0.15 -9.69 12.02
N GLY A 221 -0.45 -9.05 10.92
CA GLY A 221 0.45 -8.82 9.79
C GLY A 221 -0.24 -8.01 8.70
N VAL A 222 0.38 -7.96 7.54
CA VAL A 222 -0.09 -7.21 6.36
C VAL A 222 0.25 -7.96 5.08
N VAL A 223 -0.61 -7.85 4.06
CA VAL A 223 -0.29 -8.34 2.71
C VAL A 223 0.89 -7.58 2.12
N GLY A 224 1.65 -8.27 1.29
CA GLY A 224 2.57 -7.63 0.37
C GLY A 224 1.89 -7.25 -0.94
N LYS A 225 2.59 -6.46 -1.74
CA LYS A 225 2.12 -6.02 -3.05
C LYS A 225 3.27 -5.95 -4.04
N VAL A 226 3.00 -6.44 -5.23
CA VAL A 226 3.81 -6.19 -6.43
C VAL A 226 2.94 -5.58 -7.53
N LEU A 227 3.56 -4.85 -8.44
CA LEU A 227 2.92 -4.36 -9.67
C LEU A 227 3.54 -5.07 -10.88
N PRO A 228 3.03 -6.22 -11.30
CA PRO A 228 3.43 -6.84 -12.54
C PRO A 228 2.98 -6.00 -13.72
N CYS A 229 3.92 -5.71 -14.61
CA CYS A 229 3.77 -4.89 -15.80
C CYS A 229 4.12 -5.69 -17.04
N PHE A 230 3.41 -5.46 -18.13
CA PHE A 230 3.63 -6.13 -19.39
C PHE A 230 3.82 -5.09 -20.49
N TYR A 231 4.98 -5.08 -21.10
CA TYR A 231 5.25 -4.42 -22.36
C TYR A 231 5.05 -5.42 -23.49
N ILE A 232 4.04 -5.21 -24.30
CA ILE A 232 3.56 -6.16 -25.32
C ILE A 232 3.87 -5.59 -26.68
N VAL A 233 4.82 -6.19 -27.37
CA VAL A 233 5.21 -5.82 -28.72
C VAL A 233 4.43 -6.65 -29.72
N GLY A 234 3.73 -5.99 -30.63
CA GLY A 234 3.02 -6.61 -31.73
C GLY A 234 3.79 -6.59 -33.05
N LYS A 235 3.08 -6.67 -34.10
CA LYS A 235 3.55 -6.39 -35.45
C LYS A 235 2.58 -5.43 -36.13
N GLU A 236 3.04 -4.22 -36.39
CA GLU A 236 2.24 -3.20 -37.06
C GLU A 236 1.80 -3.64 -38.45
N THR A 237 0.61 -3.21 -38.86
CA THR A 237 0.13 -3.36 -40.21
C THR A 237 -0.91 -2.29 -40.51
N HIS A 238 -1.06 -1.99 -41.81
CA HIS A 238 -2.18 -1.18 -42.30
C HIS A 238 -3.50 -1.92 -42.04
N VAL A 239 -4.56 -1.21 -41.65
CA VAL A 239 -5.86 -1.85 -41.35
C VAL A 239 -6.45 -2.59 -42.53
N GLY A 240 -6.13 -2.19 -43.79
CA GLY A 240 -6.48 -2.91 -45.01
C GLY A 240 -5.74 -4.25 -45.20
N GLN A 241 -4.72 -4.52 -44.38
CA GLN A 241 -3.91 -5.75 -44.38
C GLN A 241 -3.88 -6.37 -42.98
N CYS A 242 -5.02 -6.32 -42.27
CA CYS A 242 -5.11 -6.62 -40.84
C CYS A 242 -4.62 -8.03 -40.43
N PHE A 243 -4.61 -8.99 -41.38
CA PHE A 243 -4.08 -10.34 -41.15
C PHE A 243 -2.57 -10.49 -41.39
N GLU A 244 -1.87 -9.44 -41.83
CA GLU A 244 -0.40 -9.47 -42.03
C GLU A 244 0.36 -9.04 -40.79
N GLY A 245 -0.31 -8.45 -39.77
CA GLY A 245 0.22 -8.02 -38.51
C GLY A 245 -0.24 -8.86 -37.33
N LEU A 246 0.12 -8.40 -36.15
CA LEU A 246 -0.39 -8.91 -34.87
C LEU A 246 -0.63 -7.75 -33.92
N ASN A 247 -1.89 -7.45 -33.65
CA ASN A 247 -2.27 -6.31 -32.82
C ASN A 247 -1.96 -6.58 -31.34
N PRO A 248 -1.06 -5.81 -30.67
CA PRO A 248 -0.71 -6.01 -29.29
C PRO A 248 -1.89 -5.74 -28.32
N ASN A 249 -2.87 -4.92 -28.74
CA ASN A 249 -4.08 -4.67 -27.95
C ASN A 249 -4.93 -5.95 -27.78
N LEU A 250 -4.94 -6.83 -28.78
CA LEU A 250 -5.66 -8.09 -28.67
C LEU A 250 -4.98 -9.05 -27.69
N ILE A 251 -3.63 -9.07 -27.68
CA ILE A 251 -2.84 -9.84 -26.70
C ILE A 251 -3.06 -9.27 -25.30
N ALA A 252 -3.01 -7.94 -25.14
CA ALA A 252 -3.26 -7.27 -23.86
C ALA A 252 -4.65 -7.60 -23.30
N SER A 253 -5.68 -7.57 -24.14
CA SER A 253 -7.06 -7.90 -23.74
C SER A 253 -7.20 -9.35 -23.25
N GLU A 254 -6.51 -10.29 -23.89
CA GLU A 254 -6.54 -11.69 -23.47
C GLU A 254 -5.77 -11.91 -22.16
N ILE A 255 -4.64 -11.19 -21.94
CA ILE A 255 -3.91 -11.21 -20.66
C ILE A 255 -4.79 -10.63 -19.55
N ILE A 256 -5.44 -9.48 -19.78
CA ILE A 256 -6.36 -8.86 -18.81
C ILE A 256 -7.46 -9.85 -18.44
N LYS A 257 -8.13 -10.44 -19.40
CA LYS A 257 -9.21 -11.41 -19.19
C LYS A 257 -8.79 -12.60 -18.32
N ASN A 258 -7.53 -13.04 -18.42
CA ASN A 258 -7.03 -14.21 -17.70
C ASN A 258 -6.44 -13.87 -16.32
N ILE A 259 -6.17 -12.57 -16.02
CA ILE A 259 -5.57 -12.14 -14.75
C ILE A 259 -6.58 -11.36 -13.90
N ASP A 260 -7.33 -10.43 -14.49
CA ASP A 260 -8.20 -9.51 -13.74
C ASP A 260 -9.31 -10.27 -13.01
N LEU A 261 -9.41 -10.05 -11.69
CA LEU A 261 -10.36 -10.72 -10.81
C LEU A 261 -10.30 -12.26 -10.83
N ASN A 262 -9.18 -12.82 -11.28
CA ASN A 262 -8.99 -14.27 -11.29
C ASN A 262 -8.66 -14.79 -9.90
N THR A 263 -9.62 -15.47 -9.28
CA THR A 263 -9.49 -16.01 -7.91
C THR A 263 -8.49 -17.17 -7.78
N ASP A 264 -8.12 -17.84 -8.89
CA ASP A 264 -7.05 -18.85 -8.88
C ASP A 264 -5.66 -18.24 -8.65
N LEU A 265 -5.56 -16.91 -8.72
CA LEU A 265 -4.35 -16.14 -8.46
C LEU A 265 -4.34 -15.49 -7.06
N CYS A 266 -5.35 -15.73 -6.23
CA CYS A 266 -5.32 -15.35 -4.82
C CYS A 266 -4.24 -16.17 -4.10
N ASP A 267 -3.44 -15.48 -3.30
CA ASP A 267 -2.49 -16.14 -2.41
C ASP A 267 -3.19 -16.60 -1.12
N GLU A 268 -2.74 -17.70 -0.55
CA GLU A 268 -3.36 -18.31 0.64
C GLU A 268 -2.34 -18.48 1.77
N TYR A 269 -2.75 -18.14 2.99
CA TYR A 269 -1.98 -18.40 4.20
C TYR A 269 -2.92 -18.76 5.36
N LYS A 270 -2.76 -19.98 5.91
CA LYS A 270 -3.54 -20.51 7.06
C LYS A 270 -5.07 -20.35 6.91
N GLY A 271 -5.58 -20.54 5.70
CA GLY A 271 -7.02 -20.46 5.37
C GLY A 271 -7.53 -19.03 5.13
N GLU A 272 -6.66 -18.03 5.08
CA GLU A 272 -6.98 -16.68 4.69
C GLU A 272 -6.43 -16.40 3.28
N TYR A 273 -7.18 -15.65 2.48
CA TYR A 273 -6.88 -15.40 1.07
C TYR A 273 -6.67 -13.92 0.80
N THR A 274 -5.71 -13.60 -0.05
CA THR A 274 -5.58 -12.25 -0.59
C THR A 274 -6.71 -11.95 -1.58
N LEU A 275 -6.94 -10.66 -1.85
CA LEU A 275 -7.81 -10.29 -2.96
C LEU A 275 -7.17 -10.67 -4.31
N PRO A 276 -7.97 -10.98 -5.34
CA PRO A 276 -7.46 -11.31 -6.67
C PRO A 276 -6.77 -10.11 -7.32
N PRO A 277 -5.87 -10.35 -8.28
CA PRO A 277 -5.25 -9.27 -9.04
C PRO A 277 -6.28 -8.39 -9.74
N THR A 278 -5.98 -7.09 -9.84
CA THR A 278 -6.85 -6.11 -10.49
C THR A 278 -6.04 -5.26 -11.47
N VAL A 279 -6.55 -5.11 -12.71
CA VAL A 279 -5.93 -4.24 -13.71
C VAL A 279 -6.09 -2.78 -13.29
N LEU A 280 -4.96 -2.06 -13.21
CA LEU A 280 -4.96 -0.64 -12.86
C LEU A 280 -4.75 0.26 -14.07
N LYS A 281 -4.07 -0.22 -15.10
CA LYS A 281 -3.84 0.56 -16.31
C LYS A 281 -3.74 -0.35 -17.53
N TYR A 282 -4.33 0.12 -18.63
CA TYR A 282 -4.16 -0.41 -19.97
C TYR A 282 -4.11 0.75 -20.96
N ARG A 283 -3.13 0.73 -21.85
CA ARG A 283 -3.07 1.62 -23.02
C ARG A 283 -2.20 1.03 -24.12
N ASP A 284 -2.46 1.42 -25.37
CA ASP A 284 -1.45 1.26 -26.41
C ASP A 284 -0.45 2.43 -26.38
N LEU A 285 0.66 2.26 -27.08
CA LEU A 285 1.74 3.26 -27.15
C LEU A 285 1.70 4.10 -28.44
N LYS A 286 0.57 4.09 -29.13
CA LYS A 286 0.35 4.91 -30.31
C LYS A 286 0.11 6.36 -29.92
N ILE A 287 0.93 7.28 -30.44
CA ILE A 287 0.86 8.69 -30.08
C ILE A 287 -0.23 9.41 -30.90
N ASN A 288 -0.28 9.15 -32.24
CA ASN A 288 -1.16 9.85 -33.15
C ASN A 288 -2.02 8.88 -33.95
N TYR A 289 -3.21 9.33 -34.38
CA TYR A 289 -4.03 8.57 -35.27
C TYR A 289 -3.32 8.39 -36.63
N ASN A 290 -3.31 7.15 -37.08
CA ASN A 290 -3.02 6.73 -38.46
C ASN A 290 -3.79 5.44 -38.71
N VAL A 291 -3.85 4.99 -39.95
CA VAL A 291 -4.59 3.77 -40.36
C VAL A 291 -3.77 2.47 -40.13
N GLN A 292 -2.92 2.43 -39.12
CA GLN A 292 -2.10 1.28 -38.73
C GLN A 292 -2.50 0.76 -37.36
N THR A 293 -2.28 -0.52 -37.09
CA THR A 293 -2.33 -1.08 -35.73
C THR A 293 -1.18 -0.52 -34.88
N PRO A 294 -1.30 -0.45 -33.55
CA PRO A 294 -0.20 0.01 -32.71
C PRO A 294 0.99 -0.95 -32.74
N PHE A 295 2.18 -0.41 -32.47
CA PHE A 295 3.41 -1.20 -32.33
C PHE A 295 3.43 -1.98 -31.03
N ALA A 296 3.05 -1.34 -29.92
CA ALA A 296 3.09 -1.95 -28.61
C ALA A 296 1.91 -1.49 -27.74
N SER A 297 1.67 -2.24 -26.66
CA SER A 297 0.72 -1.94 -25.58
C SER A 297 1.37 -2.12 -24.22
N PHE A 298 0.81 -1.46 -23.21
CA PHE A 298 1.25 -1.50 -21.84
C PHE A 298 0.07 -1.77 -20.91
N ILE A 299 0.25 -2.71 -19.99
CA ILE A 299 -0.70 -3.00 -18.91
C ILE A 299 0.04 -3.21 -17.61
N TYR A 300 -0.59 -2.87 -16.46
CA TYR A 300 -0.13 -3.31 -15.15
C TYR A 300 -1.29 -3.57 -14.21
N PHE A 301 -1.00 -4.43 -13.22
CA PHE A 301 -1.96 -4.92 -12.24
C PHE A 301 -1.48 -4.58 -10.82
N ASN A 302 -2.44 -4.41 -9.91
CA ASN A 302 -2.21 -4.65 -8.50
C ASN A 302 -2.23 -6.15 -8.25
N TYR A 303 -1.23 -6.68 -7.57
CA TYR A 303 -1.14 -8.10 -7.23
C TYR A 303 -0.72 -8.24 -5.77
N PHE A 304 -1.63 -8.70 -4.92
CA PHE A 304 -1.34 -8.96 -3.51
C PHE A 304 -0.65 -10.30 -3.33
N ILE A 305 0.31 -10.32 -2.41
CA ILE A 305 1.13 -11.49 -2.10
C ILE A 305 1.21 -11.68 -0.58
N HIS A 306 1.37 -12.91 -0.14
CA HIS A 306 1.68 -13.22 1.25
C HIS A 306 2.62 -14.43 1.37
N ASN A 307 2.24 -15.58 0.86
CA ASN A 307 3.00 -16.83 0.96
C ASN A 307 3.79 -17.16 -0.34
N ALA A 308 3.22 -16.82 -1.50
CA ALA A 308 3.84 -17.09 -2.79
C ALA A 308 5.09 -16.23 -3.01
N SER A 309 6.17 -16.84 -3.47
CA SER A 309 7.38 -16.12 -3.86
C SER A 309 7.18 -15.33 -5.16
N ILE A 310 7.92 -14.23 -5.32
CA ILE A 310 7.90 -13.42 -6.57
C ILE A 310 8.36 -14.26 -7.78
N SER A 311 9.19 -15.27 -7.57
CA SER A 311 9.60 -16.20 -8.63
C SER A 311 8.41 -17.04 -9.13
N GLU A 312 7.63 -17.64 -8.21
CA GLU A 312 6.43 -18.41 -8.56
C GLU A 312 5.38 -17.57 -9.28
N ILE A 313 5.17 -16.34 -8.81
CA ILE A 313 4.28 -15.37 -9.45
C ILE A 313 4.78 -15.03 -10.86
N THR A 314 6.07 -14.78 -11.02
CA THR A 314 6.70 -14.50 -12.32
C THR A 314 6.48 -15.65 -13.30
N ASP A 315 6.69 -16.88 -12.88
CA ASP A 315 6.51 -18.08 -13.72
C ASP A 315 5.02 -18.29 -14.07
N THR A 316 4.12 -18.08 -13.13
CA THR A 316 2.66 -18.13 -13.34
C THR A 316 2.23 -17.10 -14.39
N LEU A 317 2.65 -15.85 -14.25
CA LEU A 317 2.33 -14.77 -15.19
C LEU A 317 2.95 -14.98 -16.57
N LYS A 318 4.16 -15.55 -16.67
CA LYS A 318 4.77 -15.97 -17.93
C LYS A 318 3.94 -17.05 -18.65
N ASN A 319 3.44 -18.03 -17.90
CA ASN A 319 2.62 -19.10 -18.45
C ASN A 319 1.27 -18.59 -18.94
N ILE A 320 0.59 -17.73 -18.17
CA ILE A 320 -0.64 -17.05 -18.58
C ILE A 320 -0.39 -16.25 -19.86
N SER A 321 0.72 -15.49 -19.92
CA SER A 321 1.09 -14.70 -21.09
C SER A 321 1.32 -15.54 -22.34
N LYS A 322 2.00 -16.70 -22.20
CA LYS A 322 2.20 -17.64 -23.32
C LYS A 322 0.88 -18.20 -23.82
N GLN A 323 0.00 -18.59 -22.91
CA GLN A 323 -1.32 -19.12 -23.27
C GLN A 323 -2.18 -18.04 -23.93
N SER A 324 -2.20 -16.81 -23.38
CA SER A 324 -2.91 -15.67 -23.94
C SER A 324 -2.43 -15.35 -25.34
N PHE A 325 -1.11 -15.36 -25.57
CA PHE A 325 -0.55 -15.17 -26.91
C PHE A 325 -1.03 -16.25 -27.90
N ASN A 326 -0.96 -17.52 -27.52
CA ASN A 326 -1.41 -18.64 -28.37
C ASN A 326 -2.91 -18.57 -28.67
N ASN A 327 -3.75 -18.25 -27.66
CA ASN A 327 -5.19 -18.05 -27.86
C ASN A 327 -5.49 -16.96 -28.91
N VAL A 328 -4.70 -15.86 -28.87
CA VAL A 328 -4.82 -14.78 -29.86
C VAL A 328 -4.41 -15.26 -31.26
N ILE A 329 -3.32 -16.01 -31.39
CA ILE A 329 -2.90 -16.58 -32.69
C ILE A 329 -3.99 -17.51 -33.26
N ASP A 330 -4.56 -18.36 -32.41
CA ASP A 330 -5.64 -19.26 -32.82
C ASP A 330 -6.89 -18.48 -33.24
N HIS A 331 -7.26 -17.45 -32.50
CA HIS A 331 -8.38 -16.56 -32.83
C HIS A 331 -8.17 -15.85 -34.18
N VAL A 332 -6.99 -15.27 -34.39
CA VAL A 332 -6.66 -14.55 -35.64
C VAL A 332 -6.64 -15.52 -36.81
N ASN A 333 -6.06 -16.70 -36.67
CA ASN A 333 -6.05 -17.74 -37.72
C ASN A 333 -7.46 -18.23 -38.08
N LYS A 334 -8.31 -18.44 -37.09
CA LYS A 334 -9.72 -18.81 -37.31
C LYS A 334 -10.47 -17.73 -38.09
N SER A 335 -10.29 -16.47 -37.70
CA SER A 335 -10.91 -15.32 -38.37
C SER A 335 -10.36 -15.14 -39.78
N TYR A 336 -9.05 -15.28 -39.98
CA TYR A 336 -8.40 -15.17 -41.28
C TYR A 336 -8.85 -16.28 -42.23
N LYS A 337 -8.91 -17.53 -41.76
CA LYS A 337 -9.43 -18.64 -42.56
C LYS A 337 -10.87 -18.38 -43.04
N LYS A 338 -11.74 -17.94 -42.12
CA LYS A 338 -13.13 -17.58 -42.44
C LYS A 338 -13.20 -16.46 -43.50
N PHE A 339 -12.35 -15.43 -43.39
CA PHE A 339 -12.28 -14.36 -44.39
C PHE A 339 -11.79 -14.84 -45.74
N CYS A 340 -10.78 -15.71 -45.80
CA CYS A 340 -10.31 -16.32 -47.04
C CYS A 340 -11.41 -17.15 -47.72
N ASP A 341 -12.21 -17.91 -46.96
CA ASP A 341 -13.34 -18.69 -47.46
C ASP A 341 -14.43 -17.77 -48.08
N LEU A 342 -14.71 -16.61 -47.43
CA LEU A 342 -15.68 -15.62 -47.92
C LEU A 342 -15.22 -14.90 -49.21
N THR A 343 -13.91 -14.75 -49.40
CA THR A 343 -13.32 -13.97 -50.50
C THR A 343 -12.66 -14.82 -51.58
N ASN A 344 -12.79 -16.14 -51.46
CA ASN A 344 -12.12 -17.12 -52.36
C ASN A 344 -10.59 -16.93 -52.43
N GLN A 345 -9.97 -16.54 -51.34
CA GLN A 345 -8.51 -16.37 -51.21
C GLN A 345 -7.84 -17.63 -50.61
N LYS A 346 -6.56 -17.81 -50.92
CA LYS A 346 -5.79 -18.89 -50.30
C LYS A 346 -5.42 -18.52 -48.88
N TYR A 347 -5.83 -19.37 -47.95
CA TYR A 347 -5.42 -19.25 -46.54
C TYR A 347 -3.97 -19.70 -46.35
N LYS A 348 -3.21 -18.91 -45.57
CA LYS A 348 -1.89 -19.28 -45.03
C LYS A 348 -1.85 -18.94 -43.54
N ALA A 349 -1.64 -19.92 -42.71
CA ALA A 349 -1.61 -19.73 -41.27
C ALA A 349 -0.54 -18.71 -40.84
N ILE A 350 -0.90 -17.87 -39.88
CA ILE A 350 0.04 -17.03 -39.13
C ILE A 350 0.68 -17.92 -38.07
N ASP A 351 2.03 -17.99 -38.05
CA ASP A 351 2.80 -18.87 -37.17
C ASP A 351 3.80 -18.08 -36.33
N TYR A 352 3.32 -17.06 -35.58
CA TYR A 352 4.13 -16.41 -34.57
C TYR A 352 4.21 -17.28 -33.33
N LYS A 353 5.43 -17.47 -32.80
CA LYS A 353 5.67 -18.18 -31.55
C LYS A 353 5.61 -17.20 -30.37
N ALA A 354 5.04 -17.63 -29.27
CA ALA A 354 4.99 -16.84 -28.06
C ALA A 354 6.41 -16.62 -27.50
N ASN A 355 6.93 -15.41 -27.66
CA ASN A 355 8.18 -14.97 -27.05
C ASN A 355 7.87 -14.17 -25.77
N VAL A 356 7.88 -14.83 -24.63
CA VAL A 356 7.63 -14.23 -23.32
C VAL A 356 8.91 -14.27 -22.52
N ILE A 357 9.46 -13.10 -22.23
CA ILE A 357 10.71 -12.91 -21.47
C ILE A 357 10.47 -11.98 -20.28
N THR A 358 11.34 -12.04 -19.30
CA THR A 358 11.36 -11.06 -18.20
C THR A 358 12.27 -9.87 -18.55
N TYR A 359 12.16 -8.78 -17.75
CA TYR A 359 13.11 -7.68 -17.87
C TYR A 359 14.55 -8.14 -17.57
N ALA A 360 14.74 -9.04 -16.61
CA ALA A 360 16.06 -9.63 -16.35
C ALA A 360 16.64 -10.33 -17.59
N ASP A 361 15.83 -11.12 -18.30
CA ASP A 361 16.24 -11.75 -19.56
C ASP A 361 16.61 -10.71 -20.62
N LEU A 362 15.82 -9.63 -20.74
CA LEU A 362 16.08 -8.54 -21.67
C LEU A 362 17.35 -7.77 -21.30
N TYR A 363 17.53 -7.47 -20.01
CA TYR A 363 18.72 -6.79 -19.50
C TYR A 363 19.99 -7.56 -19.86
N GLU A 364 20.04 -8.87 -19.60
CA GLU A 364 21.20 -9.71 -19.93
C GLU A 364 21.46 -9.77 -21.44
N LYS A 365 20.41 -9.88 -22.28
CA LYS A 365 20.56 -9.83 -23.75
C LYS A 365 21.22 -8.52 -24.21
N VAL A 366 20.78 -7.39 -23.65
CA VAL A 366 21.32 -6.07 -24.04
C VAL A 366 22.72 -5.87 -23.45
N LYS A 367 23.00 -6.33 -22.23
CA LYS A 367 24.31 -6.28 -21.59
C LYS A 367 25.35 -7.00 -22.41
N ASN A 368 25.03 -8.18 -22.92
CA ASN A 368 25.92 -8.95 -23.80
C ASN A 368 26.28 -8.23 -25.12
N LYS A 369 25.40 -7.30 -25.58
CA LYS A 369 25.64 -6.51 -26.81
C LYS A 369 26.36 -5.19 -26.55
N CYS A 370 26.05 -4.52 -25.43
CA CYS A 370 26.42 -3.12 -25.17
C CYS A 370 27.42 -2.95 -24.00
N GLY A 371 27.75 -4.02 -23.25
CA GLY A 371 28.63 -3.98 -22.10
C GLY A 371 28.06 -3.25 -20.89
N ASP A 372 28.90 -2.76 -19.98
CA ASP A 372 28.53 -2.25 -18.65
C ASP A 372 27.98 -0.80 -18.65
N LYS A 373 27.60 -0.25 -19.81
CA LYS A 373 27.08 1.14 -19.90
C LYS A 373 25.60 1.27 -19.52
N LEU A 374 24.92 0.16 -19.21
CA LEU A 374 23.47 0.13 -19.05
C LEU A 374 22.98 0.92 -17.83
N ASP A 375 23.68 0.84 -16.70
CA ASP A 375 23.30 1.58 -15.48
C ASP A 375 23.29 3.10 -15.72
N GLY A 376 24.27 3.61 -16.47
CA GLY A 376 24.29 5.02 -16.86
C GLY A 376 23.13 5.40 -17.78
N ILE A 377 22.70 4.51 -18.67
CA ILE A 377 21.54 4.74 -19.55
C ILE A 377 20.27 4.80 -18.68
N ILE A 378 20.11 3.87 -17.74
CA ILE A 378 18.96 3.85 -16.83
C ILE A 378 18.92 5.13 -16.01
N GLN A 379 20.05 5.51 -15.40
CA GLN A 379 20.14 6.70 -14.55
C GLN A 379 19.80 7.97 -15.34
N ASN A 380 20.41 8.19 -16.50
CA ASN A 380 20.12 9.38 -17.32
C ASN A 380 18.65 9.45 -17.72
N LEU A 381 18.07 8.32 -18.12
CA LEU A 381 16.65 8.26 -18.51
C LEU A 381 15.74 8.55 -17.31
N ALA A 382 16.04 7.96 -16.15
CA ALA A 382 15.31 8.17 -14.92
C ALA A 382 15.34 9.64 -14.48
N GLU A 383 16.53 10.28 -14.48
CA GLU A 383 16.69 11.70 -14.13
C GLU A 383 15.94 12.63 -15.10
N ASP A 384 16.06 12.41 -16.40
CA ASP A 384 15.44 13.26 -17.42
C ASP A 384 13.91 13.20 -17.38
N LEU A 385 13.35 12.02 -17.13
CA LEU A 385 11.90 11.83 -17.07
C LEU A 385 11.32 12.26 -15.72
N SER A 386 12.06 12.07 -14.62
CA SER A 386 11.65 12.57 -13.30
C SER A 386 11.59 14.09 -13.26
N LYS A 387 12.54 14.81 -13.91
CA LYS A 387 12.50 16.27 -14.06
C LYS A 387 11.25 16.76 -14.82
N LYS A 388 10.63 15.91 -15.62
CA LYS A 388 9.38 16.17 -16.33
C LYS A 388 8.13 15.76 -15.53
N ASN A 389 8.28 15.39 -14.27
CA ASN A 389 7.22 14.87 -13.39
C ASN A 389 6.49 13.65 -13.98
N MET A 390 7.21 12.80 -14.73
CA MET A 390 6.63 11.57 -15.26
C MET A 390 6.39 10.57 -14.13
N ASP A 391 5.26 9.87 -14.18
CA ASP A 391 4.95 8.79 -13.25
C ASP A 391 6.03 7.70 -13.26
N ILE A 392 6.41 7.22 -12.09
CA ILE A 392 7.51 6.26 -11.94
C ILE A 392 7.29 4.95 -12.72
N ARG A 393 6.05 4.49 -12.88
CA ARG A 393 5.68 3.30 -13.68
C ARG A 393 5.90 3.54 -15.16
N GLU A 394 5.65 4.76 -15.63
CA GLU A 394 5.95 5.18 -17.00
C GLU A 394 7.47 5.30 -17.25
N ILE A 395 8.23 5.71 -16.23
CA ILE A 395 9.71 5.73 -16.33
C ILE A 395 10.23 4.29 -16.44
N CYS A 396 9.72 3.36 -15.62
CA CYS A 396 10.06 1.93 -15.75
C CYS A 396 9.75 1.39 -17.15
N LEU A 397 8.57 1.73 -17.70
CA LEU A 397 8.23 1.38 -19.08
C LEU A 397 9.24 1.95 -20.08
N ALA A 398 9.60 3.23 -19.96
CA ALA A 398 10.55 3.87 -20.88
C ALA A 398 11.94 3.18 -20.85
N VAL A 399 12.36 2.67 -19.69
CA VAL A 399 13.60 1.86 -19.59
C VAL A 399 13.44 0.55 -20.37
N VAL A 400 12.30 -0.14 -20.21
CA VAL A 400 12.02 -1.40 -20.93
C VAL A 400 11.96 -1.15 -22.44
N GLU A 401 11.28 -0.10 -22.90
CA GLU A 401 11.23 0.30 -24.32
C GLU A 401 12.62 0.56 -24.88
N LYS A 402 13.44 1.32 -24.13
CA LYS A 402 14.82 1.61 -24.54
C LYS A 402 15.65 0.35 -24.70
N PHE A 403 15.52 -0.58 -23.76
CA PHE A 403 16.24 -1.86 -23.81
C PHE A 403 15.73 -2.75 -24.94
N TRP A 404 14.43 -2.74 -25.21
CA TRP A 404 13.86 -3.44 -26.34
C TRP A 404 14.41 -2.90 -27.68
N GLU A 405 14.47 -1.58 -27.84
CA GLU A 405 15.10 -0.95 -29.02
C GLU A 405 16.58 -1.39 -29.18
N MET A 406 17.35 -1.36 -28.08
CA MET A 406 18.77 -1.76 -28.09
C MET A 406 18.94 -3.26 -28.38
N ASN A 407 18.00 -4.10 -27.95
CA ASN A 407 18.01 -5.51 -28.28
C ASN A 407 17.85 -5.75 -29.80
N GLY A 408 17.11 -4.88 -30.50
CA GLY A 408 16.94 -4.89 -31.95
C GLY A 408 16.10 -6.04 -32.52
N GLU A 409 15.49 -6.88 -31.67
CA GLU A 409 14.54 -7.91 -32.10
C GLU A 409 13.23 -7.25 -32.58
N LYS A 410 12.67 -7.76 -33.71
CA LYS A 410 11.42 -7.26 -34.29
C LYS A 410 10.33 -8.33 -34.35
N ILE A 411 10.35 -9.26 -33.42
CA ILE A 411 9.35 -10.32 -33.32
C ILE A 411 8.30 -9.94 -32.26
N PRO A 412 7.02 -10.33 -32.46
CA PRO A 412 6.01 -10.15 -31.44
C PRO A 412 6.44 -10.79 -30.12
N SER A 413 6.40 -10.02 -29.03
CA SER A 413 6.98 -10.42 -27.74
C SER A 413 6.24 -9.80 -26.58
N ILE A 414 6.35 -10.44 -25.41
CA ILE A 414 5.85 -9.93 -24.15
C ILE A 414 7.03 -9.83 -23.19
N VAL A 415 7.31 -8.64 -22.65
CA VAL A 415 8.29 -8.42 -21.59
C VAL A 415 7.56 -8.20 -20.28
N LEU A 416 7.71 -9.15 -19.35
CA LEU A 416 7.19 -9.05 -17.99
C LEU A 416 8.24 -8.37 -17.11
N PHE A 417 7.83 -7.35 -16.35
CA PHE A 417 8.64 -6.64 -15.38
C PHE A 417 7.80 -6.19 -14.18
N PHE A 418 8.43 -5.65 -13.15
CA PHE A 418 7.73 -5.06 -12.01
C PHE A 418 7.97 -3.55 -11.95
N ALA A 419 7.02 -2.82 -11.39
CA ALA A 419 7.16 -1.38 -11.16
C ALA A 419 6.86 -1.04 -9.68
N PRO A 420 7.35 0.11 -9.17
CA PRO A 420 7.02 0.58 -7.82
C PRO A 420 5.53 0.92 -7.64
N PRO A 421 5.03 0.90 -6.38
CA PRO A 421 5.75 0.47 -5.17
C PRO A 421 5.75 -1.05 -4.98
N TYR A 422 6.78 -1.56 -4.33
CA TYR A 422 6.79 -2.88 -3.73
C TYR A 422 6.53 -2.75 -2.23
N CYS A 423 5.54 -3.46 -1.72
CA CYS A 423 5.28 -3.56 -0.28
C CYS A 423 5.60 -4.98 0.18
N PRO A 424 6.54 -5.17 1.11
CA PRO A 424 6.80 -6.47 1.72
C PRO A 424 5.57 -7.00 2.46
N HIS A 425 5.42 -8.31 2.52
CA HIS A 425 4.46 -8.93 3.43
C HIS A 425 5.11 -9.29 4.76
N ASN A 426 4.30 -9.35 5.80
CA ASN A 426 4.70 -9.93 7.08
C ASN A 426 3.49 -10.45 7.86
N THR A 427 3.75 -11.36 8.80
CA THR A 427 2.77 -11.80 9.80
C THR A 427 3.50 -12.31 11.04
N LEU A 428 2.78 -12.38 12.18
CA LEU A 428 3.27 -13.08 13.37
C LEU A 428 3.09 -14.60 13.19
N LYS A 429 4.17 -15.33 13.39
CA LYS A 429 4.22 -16.79 13.17
C LYS A 429 4.05 -17.53 14.50
N SER A 430 2.95 -18.27 14.64
CA SER A 430 2.68 -19.05 15.85
C SER A 430 3.67 -20.19 16.11
N GLU A 431 4.41 -20.61 15.09
CA GLU A 431 5.49 -21.58 15.16
C GLU A 431 6.80 -21.01 15.72
N GLU A 432 6.96 -19.69 15.73
CA GLU A 432 8.11 -19.00 16.33
C GLU A 432 7.80 -18.60 17.77
N LYS A 433 8.57 -19.12 18.74
CA LYS A 433 8.31 -18.94 20.18
C LYS A 433 8.11 -17.47 20.60
N ALA A 434 8.93 -16.56 20.09
CA ALA A 434 8.85 -15.14 20.43
C ALA A 434 7.55 -14.51 19.89
N GLU A 435 7.18 -14.79 18.66
CA GLU A 435 5.98 -14.26 18.03
C GLU A 435 4.71 -14.93 18.58
N ASN A 436 4.75 -16.24 18.89
CA ASN A 436 3.65 -16.91 19.57
C ASN A 436 3.34 -16.30 20.94
N ASN A 437 4.37 -15.93 21.72
CA ASN A 437 4.16 -15.21 22.99
C ASN A 437 3.46 -13.84 22.78
N ILE A 438 3.76 -13.15 21.68
CA ILE A 438 3.03 -11.92 21.30
C ILE A 438 1.56 -12.25 21.04
N ILE A 439 1.28 -13.26 20.22
CA ILE A 439 -0.09 -13.71 19.87
C ILE A 439 -0.89 -14.09 21.13
N GLU A 440 -0.26 -14.82 22.07
CA GLU A 440 -0.89 -15.20 23.34
C GLU A 440 -1.25 -13.98 24.18
N LYS A 441 -0.32 -13.01 24.34
CA LYS A 441 -0.58 -11.77 25.08
C LYS A 441 -1.69 -10.94 24.44
N LEU A 442 -1.69 -10.81 23.11
CA LEU A 442 -2.77 -10.14 22.37
C LEU A 442 -4.12 -10.82 22.61
N THR A 443 -4.14 -12.16 22.54
CA THR A 443 -5.36 -12.95 22.79
C THR A 443 -5.92 -12.72 24.19
N GLU A 444 -5.07 -12.61 25.21
CA GLU A 444 -5.51 -12.29 26.57
C GLU A 444 -6.11 -10.89 26.67
N CYS A 445 -5.47 -9.89 26.07
CA CYS A 445 -5.98 -8.51 26.03
C CYS A 445 -7.35 -8.44 25.33
N ILE A 446 -7.48 -9.09 24.19
CA ILE A 446 -8.72 -9.15 23.42
C ILE A 446 -9.84 -9.77 24.27
N LYS A 447 -9.60 -10.96 24.85
CA LYS A 447 -10.59 -11.65 25.70
C LYS A 447 -11.04 -10.81 26.90
N LYS A 448 -10.14 -10.00 27.46
CA LYS A 448 -10.47 -9.06 28.55
C LYS A 448 -11.45 -8.00 28.04
N ILE A 449 -11.14 -7.36 26.91
CA ILE A 449 -11.97 -6.30 26.35
C ILE A 449 -13.32 -6.83 25.84
N GLU A 450 -13.38 -8.04 25.27
CA GLU A 450 -14.64 -8.70 24.88
C GLU A 450 -15.61 -8.85 26.09
N LYS A 451 -15.07 -9.20 27.26
CA LYS A 451 -15.88 -9.33 28.49
C LYS A 451 -16.38 -8.00 29.03
N GLU A 452 -15.66 -6.92 28.75
CA GLU A 452 -15.97 -5.58 29.27
C GLU A 452 -16.86 -4.76 28.32
N SER A 453 -16.96 -5.12 27.03
CA SER A 453 -17.52 -4.26 25.98
C SER A 453 -18.66 -4.82 25.15
N ASN A 454 -19.05 -6.06 25.24
CA ASN A 454 -19.97 -6.74 24.31
C ASN A 454 -19.54 -6.73 22.83
N GLU A 455 -18.36 -6.24 22.49
CA GLU A 455 -17.82 -6.32 21.12
C GLU A 455 -17.31 -7.73 20.83
N LYS A 456 -17.38 -8.13 19.54
CA LYS A 456 -16.81 -9.39 19.07
C LYS A 456 -15.55 -9.10 18.28
N PHE A 457 -14.47 -9.76 18.64
CA PHE A 457 -13.20 -9.63 17.93
C PHE A 457 -12.86 -10.92 17.20
N LYS A 458 -12.13 -10.76 16.10
CA LYS A 458 -11.50 -11.88 15.37
C LYS A 458 -10.10 -11.48 14.96
N MET A 459 -9.13 -12.29 15.35
CA MET A 459 -7.74 -12.12 14.93
C MET A 459 -7.55 -12.80 13.57
N LEU A 460 -6.96 -12.07 12.62
CA LEU A 460 -6.61 -12.52 11.27
C LEU A 460 -5.11 -12.38 11.05
N GLN A 461 -4.58 -13.19 10.13
CA GLN A 461 -3.14 -13.29 9.87
C GLN A 461 -2.57 -12.02 9.22
N PHE A 462 -3.35 -11.35 8.38
CA PHE A 462 -2.88 -10.17 7.67
C PHE A 462 -4.01 -9.19 7.35
N PHE A 463 -3.69 -7.91 7.40
CA PHE A 463 -4.53 -6.84 6.88
C PHE A 463 -4.60 -6.94 5.35
N PRO A 464 -5.81 -6.94 4.75
CA PRO A 464 -5.99 -7.25 3.33
C PRO A 464 -5.69 -6.08 2.38
N SER A 465 -5.28 -4.93 2.92
CA SER A 465 -4.92 -3.72 2.17
C SER A 465 -3.47 -3.34 2.44
N LEU A 466 -2.98 -2.29 1.77
CA LEU A 466 -1.63 -1.77 2.01
C LEU A 466 -1.54 -1.13 3.38
N SER A 467 -0.34 -1.06 3.91
CA SER A 467 -0.06 -0.40 5.18
C SER A 467 1.44 -0.13 5.34
N ASP A 468 1.78 0.95 5.99
CA ASP A 468 3.15 1.27 6.42
C ASP A 468 3.79 0.18 7.28
N SER A 469 2.99 -0.67 7.95
CA SER A 469 3.46 -1.84 8.70
C SER A 469 4.24 -2.85 7.84
N SER A 470 4.06 -2.83 6.52
CA SER A 470 4.83 -3.63 5.56
C SER A 470 6.35 -3.42 5.68
N TYR A 471 6.77 -2.22 6.08
CA TYR A 471 8.19 -1.85 6.14
C TYR A 471 8.82 -2.03 7.52
N LEU A 472 8.07 -2.49 8.52
CA LEU A 472 8.58 -2.73 9.87
C LEU A 472 9.17 -4.14 10.04
N LYS A 473 8.68 -5.11 9.27
CA LYS A 473 9.16 -6.50 9.22
C LYS A 473 9.03 -7.01 7.78
N ILE A 474 9.89 -7.92 7.35
CA ILE A 474 9.85 -8.53 6.01
C ILE A 474 10.05 -10.03 6.12
N ASP A 475 9.07 -10.79 5.64
CA ASP A 475 9.10 -12.25 5.62
C ASP A 475 9.52 -12.83 4.26
N ASP A 476 9.67 -11.98 3.25
CA ASP A 476 10.13 -12.38 1.91
C ASP A 476 11.51 -13.01 1.94
N SER A 477 11.66 -14.14 1.25
CA SER A 477 12.94 -14.82 1.11
C SER A 477 13.95 -14.00 0.29
N VAL A 478 15.23 -14.24 0.51
CA VAL A 478 16.31 -13.58 -0.25
C VAL A 478 16.17 -13.83 -1.75
N SER A 479 15.81 -15.05 -2.15
CA SER A 479 15.61 -15.42 -3.56
C SER A 479 14.41 -14.72 -4.19
N SER A 480 13.31 -14.58 -3.45
CA SER A 480 12.11 -13.84 -3.87
C SER A 480 12.45 -12.37 -4.13
N LEU A 481 13.13 -11.73 -3.18
CA LEU A 481 13.58 -10.34 -3.31
C LEU A 481 14.57 -10.15 -4.47
N GLN A 482 15.50 -11.10 -4.69
CA GLN A 482 16.43 -11.01 -5.81
C GLN A 482 15.70 -11.12 -7.15
N CYS A 483 14.66 -11.95 -7.25
CA CYS A 483 13.82 -12.03 -8.43
C CYS A 483 13.13 -10.68 -8.72
N LEU A 484 12.58 -10.03 -7.69
CA LEU A 484 12.00 -8.68 -7.82
C LEU A 484 13.05 -7.67 -8.31
N ILE A 485 14.18 -7.59 -7.60
CA ILE A 485 15.26 -6.64 -7.89
C ILE A 485 15.72 -6.75 -9.34
N ASN A 486 15.92 -7.96 -9.82
CA ASN A 486 16.38 -8.22 -11.20
C ASN A 486 15.32 -7.86 -12.25
N ASN A 487 14.04 -7.84 -11.87
CA ASN A 487 12.92 -7.59 -12.79
C ASN A 487 12.24 -6.23 -12.56
N LEU A 488 12.81 -5.34 -11.73
CA LEU A 488 12.35 -3.98 -11.53
C LEU A 488 13.31 -2.99 -12.20
N PRO A 489 12.94 -2.41 -13.35
CA PRO A 489 13.79 -1.45 -14.06
C PRO A 489 14.14 -0.24 -13.20
N GLY A 490 15.43 0.05 -13.08
CA GLY A 490 15.91 1.18 -12.28
C GLY A 490 15.94 0.94 -10.77
N TRP A 491 16.00 -0.31 -10.31
CA TRP A 491 16.28 -0.58 -8.90
C TRP A 491 17.59 0.10 -8.47
N LYS A 492 17.56 0.87 -7.38
CA LYS A 492 18.55 1.83 -6.86
C LYS A 492 18.64 3.17 -7.59
N GLN A 493 18.48 3.25 -8.90
CA GLN A 493 18.54 4.50 -9.65
C GLN A 493 17.23 5.30 -9.58
N LEU A 494 16.09 4.59 -9.51
CA LEU A 494 14.76 5.16 -9.54
C LEU A 494 13.97 4.88 -8.26
N TYR A 495 14.09 3.66 -7.75
CA TYR A 495 13.36 3.17 -6.59
C TYR A 495 14.14 2.06 -5.89
N SER A 496 14.09 2.04 -4.57
CA SER A 496 14.52 0.89 -3.75
C SER A 496 13.91 0.98 -2.37
N ILE A 497 13.85 -0.16 -1.68
CA ILE A 497 13.55 -0.19 -0.24
C ILE A 497 14.78 -0.67 0.54
N PRO A 498 14.99 -0.23 1.77
CA PRO A 498 16.16 -0.58 2.57
C PRO A 498 15.98 -1.95 3.26
N VAL A 499 15.99 -3.04 2.47
CA VAL A 499 15.73 -4.42 2.92
C VAL A 499 16.54 -4.81 4.15
N ASP A 500 17.85 -4.52 4.16
CA ASP A 500 18.72 -4.86 5.27
C ASP A 500 18.33 -4.14 6.57
N LYS A 501 17.88 -2.90 6.46
CA LYS A 501 17.41 -2.11 7.60
C LYS A 501 16.12 -2.68 8.19
N ILE A 502 15.17 -3.02 7.31
CA ILE A 502 13.91 -3.67 7.71
C ILE A 502 14.22 -4.98 8.45
N LYS A 503 15.10 -5.83 7.89
CA LYS A 503 15.53 -7.09 8.52
C LYS A 503 16.24 -6.90 9.85
N ASN A 504 17.05 -5.86 9.99
CA ASN A 504 17.78 -5.59 11.23
C ASN A 504 16.88 -5.02 12.34
N LEU A 505 15.88 -4.22 11.98
CA LEU A 505 14.89 -3.72 12.92
C LEU A 505 13.92 -4.83 13.31
N ASN A 506 13.39 -5.56 12.35
CA ASN A 506 12.49 -6.73 12.52
C ASN A 506 11.42 -6.49 13.58
N ILE A 507 10.63 -5.43 13.43
CA ILE A 507 9.66 -4.98 14.43
C ILE A 507 8.33 -5.70 14.20
N PRO A 508 7.86 -6.53 15.15
CA PRO A 508 6.53 -7.14 15.07
C PRO A 508 5.46 -6.05 14.98
N ALA A 509 4.58 -6.13 13.99
CA ALA A 509 3.54 -5.14 13.77
C ALA A 509 2.15 -5.76 13.73
N ILE A 510 1.18 -5.06 14.32
CA ILE A 510 -0.24 -5.44 14.31
C ILE A 510 -1.08 -4.23 13.90
N ASN A 511 -2.30 -4.50 13.41
CA ASN A 511 -3.27 -3.44 13.16
C ASN A 511 -4.45 -3.55 14.14
N TYR A 512 -4.64 -2.51 14.94
CA TYR A 512 -5.78 -2.24 15.81
C TYR A 512 -6.57 -1.05 15.22
N GLY A 513 -7.35 -1.30 14.19
CA GLY A 513 -7.95 -0.23 13.39
C GLY A 513 -9.15 0.46 14.04
N CYS A 514 -9.33 1.74 13.72
CA CYS A 514 -10.61 2.40 13.89
C CYS A 514 -11.67 1.74 13.00
N TYR A 515 -12.87 1.49 13.55
CA TYR A 515 -13.94 0.87 12.76
C TYR A 515 -14.61 1.93 11.88
N GLY A 516 -14.51 1.74 10.59
CA GLY A 516 -15.04 2.65 9.59
C GLY A 516 -15.72 1.94 8.43
N LYS A 517 -16.30 2.72 7.55
CA LYS A 517 -16.90 2.26 6.29
C LYS A 517 -16.49 3.20 5.17
N ASP A 518 -16.50 2.66 3.96
CA ASP A 518 -16.32 3.42 2.72
C ASP A 518 -15.00 4.23 2.65
N ALA A 519 -13.88 3.70 3.22
CA ALA A 519 -12.57 4.30 2.99
C ALA A 519 -12.34 4.52 1.49
N HIS A 520 -11.73 5.66 1.12
CA HIS A 520 -11.52 6.11 -0.26
C HIS A 520 -12.80 6.42 -1.07
N LYS A 521 -13.98 6.47 -0.41
CA LYS A 521 -15.24 6.86 -1.06
C LYS A 521 -15.79 8.15 -0.44
N TRP A 522 -16.60 8.87 -1.18
CA TRP A 522 -17.23 10.12 -0.75
C TRP A 522 -18.20 10.01 0.46
N THR A 523 -18.50 8.79 0.90
CA THR A 523 -19.26 8.46 2.10
C THR A 523 -18.40 7.88 3.22
N GLU A 524 -17.09 8.07 3.16
CA GLU A 524 -16.14 7.66 4.18
C GLU A 524 -16.56 8.14 5.56
N ARG A 525 -16.56 7.21 6.54
CA ARG A 525 -16.98 7.52 7.91
C ARG A 525 -16.38 6.59 8.95
N VAL A 526 -16.14 7.12 10.15
CA VAL A 526 -15.63 6.37 11.32
C VAL A 526 -16.72 6.24 12.40
N TYR A 527 -16.80 5.06 13.03
CA TYR A 527 -17.74 4.75 14.10
C TYR A 527 -17.15 5.09 15.47
N LYS A 528 -17.67 6.15 16.10
CA LYS A 528 -17.16 6.71 17.36
C LYS A 528 -17.21 5.73 18.55
N PRO A 529 -18.34 5.02 18.83
CA PRO A 529 -18.44 4.22 20.05
C PRO A 529 -17.35 3.16 20.19
N TYR A 530 -17.00 2.47 19.10
CA TYR A 530 -15.88 1.54 19.12
C TYR A 530 -14.55 2.26 19.09
N SER A 531 -14.35 3.15 18.11
CA SER A 531 -13.05 3.73 17.83
C SER A 531 -12.54 4.66 18.92
N PHE A 532 -13.46 5.35 19.64
CA PHE A 532 -13.06 6.35 20.64
C PHE A 532 -13.23 5.88 22.09
N ASP A 533 -13.91 4.76 22.33
CA ASP A 533 -14.08 4.20 23.68
C ASP A 533 -13.41 2.82 23.84
N ILE A 534 -13.73 1.85 22.97
CA ILE A 534 -13.27 0.47 23.13
C ILE A 534 -11.83 0.29 22.65
N LEU A 535 -11.50 0.82 21.49
CA LEU A 535 -10.16 0.72 20.91
C LEU A 535 -9.05 1.32 21.81
N PRO A 536 -9.20 2.52 22.39
CA PRO A 536 -8.21 3.04 23.33
C PRO A 536 -8.02 2.14 24.57
N LYS A 537 -9.08 1.49 25.08
CA LYS A 537 -8.98 0.52 26.18
C LYS A 537 -8.16 -0.70 25.79
N LEU A 538 -8.37 -1.21 24.57
CA LEU A 538 -7.59 -2.33 24.03
C LEU A 538 -6.11 -1.96 23.91
N ILE A 539 -5.80 -0.77 23.36
CA ILE A 539 -4.40 -0.29 23.24
C ILE A 539 -3.77 -0.15 24.63
N LEU A 540 -4.45 0.50 25.58
CA LEU A 540 -3.94 0.67 26.96
C LEU A 540 -3.71 -0.68 27.65
N SER A 541 -4.63 -1.64 27.49
CA SER A 541 -4.48 -2.99 28.04
C SER A 541 -3.29 -3.73 27.42
N THR A 542 -3.06 -3.55 26.11
CA THR A 542 -1.92 -4.14 25.39
C THR A 542 -0.61 -3.50 25.85
N VAL A 543 -0.56 -2.19 25.97
CA VAL A 543 0.61 -1.46 26.49
C VAL A 543 0.98 -1.96 27.89
N ASP A 544 0.00 -2.04 28.78
CA ASP A 544 0.21 -2.53 30.17
C ASP A 544 0.75 -3.97 30.17
N LYS A 545 0.12 -4.87 29.39
CA LYS A 545 0.52 -6.29 29.30
C LYS A 545 1.94 -6.48 28.77
N PHE A 546 2.33 -5.73 27.74
CA PHE A 546 3.63 -5.91 27.10
C PHE A 546 4.79 -5.27 27.84
N LEU A 547 4.55 -4.20 28.57
CA LEU A 547 5.61 -3.47 29.26
C LEU A 547 5.78 -3.91 30.72
N ASN A 548 4.77 -4.54 31.34
CA ASN A 548 4.86 -5.01 32.75
C ASN A 548 5.16 -6.51 32.89
N ASP A 549 4.96 -7.32 31.84
CA ASP A 549 5.33 -8.75 31.78
C ASP A 549 6.67 -8.95 31.06
#